data_e37b461e43f42f56e7553555c2700253
#
_entry.id   e37b461e43f42f56e7553555c2700253
#
_cell.length_a   1.000
_cell.length_b   1.000
_cell.length_c   1.000
_cell.angle_alpha   90.00
_cell.angle_beta   90.00
_cell.angle_gamma   90.00
#
_symmetry.space_group_name_H-M   'P 1'
#
loop_
_entity.id
_entity.type
_entity.pdbx_description
1 polymer ?
#
loop_
_entity_poly.entity_id
_entity_poly.type
_entity_poly.pdbx_seq_one_letter_code
_entity_poly.pdbx_strand_id
1 'polypeptide(L)'
;MDNDVTKPHLYRNARIFTSDRRTWADSLVVVGDRLAYVGDDATAARVAGPDALVHDLEGATVLPGFVDGHAHVVGTGEAAAQVDLWGADTVQEIQRRIRTWAQENPHAPRVLATGWKHGDIPGGQPDRGMLDAVVADRPVYAQAYDFHSIWLNSAALAEAGIDDTTASPPGGTVHRDESGAATGLVDETAMHHLVWPVLDGFTTDADRDQALAVALAAYAESGVVGSTEMALGEDDYAAMRRADAAGALTTRIGAFWRVQPTGDQSANLAQVERAVELAAHHATPFLRVTGIKVMVDGTVDGCTASLGKPYVDGTNADPIWSLAELAPVVAAADAAGLQVAMHAIGDEAIRVAIGAVEHAVRLNGPKERRHRIEHLEVVDPADIDRLAALGITASMQPVHADPAIQENWRRVLGDDERVERGFPWPEMTDAGATLVLGTDSPTSPHAPLPNMFIAATRRSALDPSLPANLAHYALPLADAIVHATRDAAWASRSEHLHGRIAEGLYADFIVLDRDIFARPLEELLDTRVLRTVVGGRVVHSMEPAVNR
;
A
#
# COMPACT_ATOMS: atom_id res chain seq x y z
N MET A 1 31.35 12.06 17.58
CA MET A 1 30.95 11.41 16.33
C MET A 1 30.41 12.42 15.27
N ASP A 2 30.82 13.70 15.33
CA ASP A 2 30.14 14.77 14.55
C ASP A 2 30.92 15.29 13.33
N ASN A 3 32.01 14.66 12.91
CA ASN A 3 32.81 15.17 11.78
C ASN A 3 32.45 14.58 10.40
N ASP A 4 31.61 13.56 10.33
CA ASP A 4 31.31 12.84 9.07
C ASP A 4 30.13 13.46 8.29
N VAL A 5 29.18 14.11 8.97
CA VAL A 5 27.96 14.66 8.33
C VAL A 5 28.24 15.92 7.50
N THR A 6 29.40 16.58 7.72
CA THR A 6 29.75 17.82 7.01
C THR A 6 30.61 17.61 5.79
N LYS A 7 31.20 16.43 5.59
CA LYS A 7 32.04 16.14 4.42
C LYS A 7 31.19 15.70 3.24
N PRO A 8 31.59 16.05 2.02
CA PRO A 8 30.99 15.46 0.82
C PRO A 8 31.21 13.94 0.78
N HIS A 9 30.19 13.20 0.36
CA HIS A 9 30.28 11.77 0.06
C HIS A 9 30.25 11.58 -1.46
N LEU A 10 31.30 10.98 -2.02
CA LEU A 10 31.40 10.63 -3.43
C LEU A 10 31.10 9.14 -3.60
N TYR A 11 30.00 8.83 -4.22
CA TYR A 11 29.66 7.49 -4.70
C TYR A 11 30.03 7.39 -6.16
N ARG A 12 30.97 6.49 -6.52
CA ARG A 12 31.54 6.38 -7.86
C ARG A 12 31.56 4.95 -8.37
N ASN A 13 31.92 4.80 -9.63
CA ASN A 13 32.03 3.50 -10.29
C ASN A 13 30.73 2.69 -10.11
N ALA A 14 29.61 3.31 -10.44
CA ALA A 14 28.28 2.75 -10.30
C ALA A 14 27.55 2.73 -11.65
N ARG A 15 26.46 1.98 -11.72
CA ARG A 15 25.48 2.07 -12.79
C ARG A 15 24.20 2.66 -12.21
N ILE A 16 24.03 3.97 -12.35
CA ILE A 16 22.96 4.72 -11.71
C ILE A 16 21.80 4.94 -12.68
N PHE A 17 20.66 4.32 -12.42
CA PHE A 17 19.38 4.64 -13.07
C PHE A 17 18.72 5.80 -12.33
N THR A 18 18.50 6.92 -12.98
CA THR A 18 18.11 8.15 -12.28
C THR A 18 16.61 8.39 -12.18
N SER A 19 15.79 7.69 -12.95
CA SER A 19 14.36 8.00 -13.16
C SER A 19 14.11 9.45 -13.61
N ASP A 20 15.11 10.14 -14.22
CA ASP A 20 15.05 11.52 -14.69
C ASP A 20 15.44 11.63 -16.19
N ARG A 21 15.52 12.87 -16.71
CA ARG A 21 15.89 13.17 -18.10
C ARG A 21 17.23 12.57 -18.52
N ARG A 22 18.23 12.60 -17.65
CA ARG A 22 19.45 11.83 -17.80
C ARG A 22 19.20 10.43 -17.23
N THR A 23 18.87 9.49 -18.06
CA THR A 23 18.47 8.14 -17.62
C THR A 23 19.57 7.42 -16.84
N TRP A 24 20.86 7.63 -17.18
CA TRP A 24 22.01 6.96 -16.58
C TRP A 24 23.12 7.91 -16.15
N ALA A 25 23.78 7.58 -15.05
CA ALA A 25 25.00 8.24 -14.55
C ALA A 25 25.94 7.18 -13.96
N ASP A 26 27.21 7.59 -13.71
CA ASP A 26 28.27 6.71 -13.17
C ASP A 26 28.61 7.07 -11.73
N SER A 27 28.31 8.30 -11.32
CA SER A 27 28.64 8.86 -10.00
C SER A 27 27.61 9.84 -9.50
N LEU A 28 27.55 9.95 -8.18
CA LEU A 28 26.82 11.03 -7.49
C LEU A 28 27.62 11.56 -6.30
N VAL A 29 27.38 12.83 -5.95
CA VAL A 29 27.98 13.50 -4.79
C VAL A 29 26.87 13.94 -3.86
N VAL A 30 26.98 13.57 -2.58
CA VAL A 30 26.06 13.98 -1.52
C VAL A 30 26.77 15.01 -0.63
N VAL A 31 26.11 16.15 -0.38
CA VAL A 31 26.57 17.17 0.58
C VAL A 31 25.43 17.44 1.56
N GLY A 32 25.67 17.13 2.84
CA GLY A 32 24.61 17.13 3.83
C GLY A 32 23.53 16.10 3.50
N ASP A 33 22.32 16.57 3.29
CA ASP A 33 21.15 15.75 2.96
C ASP A 33 20.77 15.72 1.47
N ARG A 34 21.56 16.41 0.59
CA ARG A 34 21.20 16.67 -0.80
C ARG A 34 22.20 16.09 -1.80
N LEU A 35 21.68 15.78 -2.99
CA LEU A 35 22.48 15.47 -4.17
C LEU A 35 23.06 16.76 -4.75
N ALA A 36 24.37 16.93 -4.62
CA ALA A 36 25.10 18.08 -5.13
C ALA A 36 25.52 17.91 -6.59
N TYR A 37 25.70 16.67 -7.04
CA TYR A 37 26.03 16.34 -8.42
C TYR A 37 25.56 14.92 -8.78
N VAL A 38 25.17 14.75 -10.05
CA VAL A 38 24.82 13.45 -10.64
C VAL A 38 25.36 13.40 -12.07
N GLY A 39 26.29 12.49 -12.38
CA GLY A 39 26.86 12.40 -13.71
C GLY A 39 28.07 11.50 -13.82
N ASP A 40 29.12 11.97 -14.49
CA ASP A 40 30.36 11.23 -14.73
C ASP A 40 31.34 11.32 -13.54
N ASP A 41 32.20 10.29 -13.41
CA ASP A 41 33.19 10.15 -12.33
C ASP A 41 34.16 11.34 -12.23
N ALA A 42 34.64 11.86 -13.38
CA ALA A 42 35.66 12.91 -13.40
C ALA A 42 35.12 14.23 -12.86
N THR A 43 33.89 14.57 -13.21
CA THR A 43 33.22 15.77 -12.69
C THR A 43 32.81 15.59 -11.24
N ALA A 44 32.29 14.41 -10.88
CA ALA A 44 31.94 14.07 -9.50
C ALA A 44 33.13 14.24 -8.54
N ALA A 45 34.32 13.72 -8.91
CA ALA A 45 35.53 13.88 -8.11
C ALA A 45 35.93 15.36 -7.92
N ARG A 46 35.75 16.22 -8.94
CA ARG A 46 36.03 17.66 -8.83
C ARG A 46 35.03 18.37 -7.92
N VAL A 47 33.76 18.00 -8.00
CA VAL A 47 32.71 18.59 -7.16
C VAL A 47 32.87 18.16 -5.70
N ALA A 48 33.18 16.90 -5.46
CA ALA A 48 33.36 16.35 -4.12
C ALA A 48 34.60 16.95 -3.41
N GLY A 49 35.66 17.24 -4.17
CA GLY A 49 36.91 17.78 -3.64
C GLY A 49 37.78 16.73 -2.90
N PRO A 50 38.99 17.15 -2.45
CA PRO A 50 39.98 16.22 -1.91
C PRO A 50 39.64 15.62 -0.54
N ASP A 51 38.78 16.28 0.23
CA ASP A 51 38.40 15.85 1.58
C ASP A 51 37.14 14.96 1.61
N ALA A 52 36.60 14.58 0.44
CA ALA A 52 35.41 13.77 0.33
C ALA A 52 35.62 12.34 0.83
N LEU A 53 34.59 11.77 1.43
CA LEU A 53 34.52 10.35 1.71
C LEU A 53 34.13 9.62 0.44
N VAL A 54 35.02 8.74 -0.04
CA VAL A 54 34.84 8.03 -1.30
C VAL A 54 34.26 6.65 -1.06
N HIS A 55 33.13 6.36 -1.69
CA HIS A 55 32.47 5.07 -1.75
C HIS A 55 32.59 4.51 -3.17
N ASP A 56 33.49 3.54 -3.36
CA ASP A 56 33.58 2.81 -4.63
C ASP A 56 32.49 1.73 -4.65
N LEU A 57 31.57 1.80 -5.59
CA LEU A 57 30.45 0.87 -5.68
C LEU A 57 30.71 -0.32 -6.60
N GLU A 58 31.94 -0.45 -7.14
CA GLU A 58 32.41 -1.64 -7.89
C GLU A 58 31.48 -2.07 -9.04
N GLY A 59 30.81 -1.11 -9.68
CA GLY A 59 29.86 -1.37 -10.76
C GLY A 59 28.43 -1.72 -10.30
N ALA A 60 28.12 -1.61 -9.01
CA ALA A 60 26.79 -1.89 -8.48
C ALA A 60 25.72 -0.98 -9.10
N THR A 61 24.51 -1.50 -9.22
CA THR A 61 23.37 -0.73 -9.69
C THR A 61 22.81 0.12 -8.56
N VAL A 62 22.57 1.39 -8.89
CA VAL A 62 21.94 2.36 -7.99
C VAL A 62 20.62 2.81 -8.59
N LEU A 63 19.56 2.83 -7.77
CA LEU A 63 18.24 3.36 -8.14
C LEU A 63 17.85 4.50 -7.19
N PRO A 64 16.93 5.42 -7.58
CA PRO A 64 16.20 6.18 -6.58
C PRO A 64 15.59 5.21 -5.57
N GLY A 65 15.54 5.58 -4.30
CA GLY A 65 14.79 4.78 -3.35
C GLY A 65 13.32 4.66 -3.79
N PHE A 66 12.75 3.50 -3.57
CA PHE A 66 11.35 3.24 -3.92
C PHE A 66 10.41 4.14 -3.12
N VAL A 67 9.34 4.55 -3.77
CA VAL A 67 8.21 5.25 -3.15
C VAL A 67 7.00 4.34 -3.28
N ASP A 68 6.59 3.75 -2.17
CA ASP A 68 5.38 2.94 -2.16
C ASP A 68 4.17 3.86 -2.39
N GLY A 69 3.54 3.69 -3.55
CA GLY A 69 2.43 4.54 -3.97
C GLY A 69 1.15 4.35 -3.14
N HIS A 70 1.02 3.25 -2.40
CA HIS A 70 -0.12 2.92 -1.57
C HIS A 70 0.30 1.89 -0.52
N ALA A 71 0.24 2.25 0.76
CA ALA A 71 0.52 1.35 1.87
C ALA A 71 -0.19 1.81 3.16
N HIS A 72 -0.24 0.91 4.15
CA HIS A 72 -0.68 1.17 5.52
C HIS A 72 0.51 0.96 6.45
N VAL A 73 1.26 2.04 6.71
CA VAL A 73 2.61 1.96 7.31
C VAL A 73 2.59 1.34 8.69
N VAL A 74 1.70 1.81 9.59
CA VAL A 74 1.58 1.23 10.94
C VAL A 74 1.06 -0.19 10.86
N GLY A 75 0.02 -0.42 10.05
CA GLY A 75 -0.57 -1.74 9.82
C GLY A 75 0.45 -2.78 9.31
N THR A 76 1.43 -2.37 8.49
CA THR A 76 2.54 -3.24 8.04
C THR A 76 3.36 -3.76 9.23
N GLY A 77 3.64 -2.91 10.20
CA GLY A 77 4.36 -3.32 11.40
C GLY A 77 3.50 -4.13 12.38
N GLU A 78 2.22 -3.81 12.49
CA GLU A 78 1.27 -4.60 13.29
C GLU A 78 1.13 -6.01 12.76
N ALA A 79 0.97 -6.16 11.44
CA ALA A 79 0.88 -7.47 10.79
C ALA A 79 2.12 -8.34 11.02
N ALA A 80 3.31 -7.72 11.07
CA ALA A 80 4.56 -8.44 11.35
C ALA A 80 4.63 -9.08 12.76
N ALA A 81 3.80 -8.63 13.70
CA ALA A 81 3.69 -9.18 15.05
C ALA A 81 2.58 -10.26 15.18
N GLN A 82 1.78 -10.46 14.14
CA GLN A 82 0.65 -11.39 14.11
C GLN A 82 1.05 -12.76 13.58
N VAL A 83 0.14 -13.73 13.69
CA VAL A 83 0.32 -15.04 13.04
C VAL A 83 0.21 -14.84 11.53
N ASP A 84 1.30 -15.09 10.84
CA ASP A 84 1.33 -15.04 9.39
C ASP A 84 0.61 -16.24 8.78
N LEU A 85 -0.48 -15.97 8.06
CA LEU A 85 -1.28 -16.97 7.35
C LEU A 85 -1.03 -16.95 5.82
N TRP A 86 -0.14 -16.10 5.32
CA TRP A 86 0.24 -16.12 3.92
C TRP A 86 0.77 -17.49 3.49
N GLY A 87 0.25 -18.03 2.38
CA GLY A 87 0.60 -19.37 1.91
C GLY A 87 0.08 -20.50 2.80
N ALA A 88 -0.92 -20.23 3.64
CA ALA A 88 -1.66 -21.29 4.36
C ALA A 88 -2.87 -21.72 3.51
N ASP A 89 -2.63 -22.48 2.44
CA ASP A 89 -3.58 -22.79 1.37
C ASP A 89 -4.68 -23.79 1.75
N THR A 90 -4.82 -24.09 3.05
CA THR A 90 -5.87 -24.97 3.59
C THR A 90 -6.27 -24.56 5.00
N VAL A 91 -7.54 -24.83 5.37
CA VAL A 91 -8.03 -24.65 6.75
C VAL A 91 -7.14 -25.36 7.77
N GLN A 92 -6.65 -26.56 7.46
CA GLN A 92 -5.78 -27.34 8.35
C GLN A 92 -4.45 -26.62 8.62
N GLU A 93 -3.87 -26.01 7.61
CA GLU A 93 -2.61 -25.25 7.76
C GLU A 93 -2.85 -23.96 8.53
N ILE A 94 -3.92 -23.22 8.25
CA ILE A 94 -4.37 -22.06 9.03
C ILE A 94 -4.51 -22.43 10.51
N GLN A 95 -5.27 -23.49 10.79
CA GLN A 95 -5.47 -24.01 12.14
C GLN A 95 -4.15 -24.42 12.81
N ARG A 96 -3.24 -25.05 12.07
CA ARG A 96 -1.93 -25.46 12.58
C ARG A 96 -1.11 -24.25 13.04
N ARG A 97 -1.01 -23.21 12.21
CA ARG A 97 -0.24 -22.00 12.53
C ARG A 97 -0.82 -21.29 13.74
N ILE A 98 -2.12 -21.07 13.78
CA ILE A 98 -2.84 -20.46 14.90
C ILE A 98 -2.62 -21.25 16.20
N ARG A 99 -2.78 -22.58 16.15
CA ARG A 99 -2.56 -23.46 17.32
C ARG A 99 -1.12 -23.40 17.82
N THR A 100 -0.14 -23.49 16.91
CA THR A 100 1.29 -23.43 17.25
C THR A 100 1.62 -22.15 17.98
N TRP A 101 1.23 -21.01 17.40
CA TRP A 101 1.44 -19.72 18.02
C TRP A 101 0.77 -19.61 19.39
N ALA A 102 -0.47 -20.09 19.52
CA ALA A 102 -1.21 -20.06 20.77
C ALA A 102 -0.54 -20.89 21.88
N GLN A 103 0.09 -22.03 21.52
CA GLN A 103 0.84 -22.89 22.44
C GLN A 103 2.18 -22.24 22.86
N GLU A 104 2.86 -21.57 21.94
CA GLU A 104 4.11 -20.85 22.20
C GLU A 104 3.88 -19.57 23.03
N ASN A 105 2.66 -19.02 22.97
CA ASN A 105 2.26 -17.80 23.67
C ASN A 105 1.07 -18.05 24.63
N PRO A 106 1.24 -18.91 25.67
CA PRO A 106 0.12 -19.35 26.53
C PRO A 106 -0.48 -18.22 27.38
N HIS A 107 0.26 -17.11 27.58
CA HIS A 107 -0.20 -15.97 28.36
C HIS A 107 -0.74 -14.81 27.51
N ALA A 108 -0.68 -14.92 26.18
CA ALA A 108 -1.26 -13.91 25.31
C ALA A 108 -2.79 -13.89 25.48
N PRO A 109 -3.39 -12.71 25.72
CA PRO A 109 -4.83 -12.63 25.97
C PRO A 109 -5.67 -12.94 24.72
N ARG A 110 -5.10 -12.81 23.54
CA ARG A 110 -5.73 -13.01 22.24
C ARG A 110 -4.75 -13.61 21.26
N VAL A 111 -5.26 -14.18 20.17
CA VAL A 111 -4.49 -14.55 18.98
C VAL A 111 -4.92 -13.62 17.86
N LEU A 112 -3.97 -12.85 17.35
CA LEU A 112 -4.15 -12.03 16.15
C LEU A 112 -3.44 -12.70 14.99
N ALA A 113 -4.12 -12.86 13.86
CA ALA A 113 -3.60 -13.50 12.67
C ALA A 113 -3.99 -12.69 11.43
N THR A 114 -3.20 -12.78 10.36
CA THR A 114 -3.48 -12.05 9.11
C THR A 114 -3.04 -12.86 7.90
N GLY A 115 -3.72 -12.67 6.76
CA GLY A 115 -3.26 -13.19 5.47
C GLY A 115 -3.98 -14.46 4.99
N TRP A 116 -5.13 -14.87 5.58
CA TRP A 116 -5.93 -15.96 5.01
C TRP A 116 -6.71 -15.47 3.78
N LYS A 117 -6.96 -16.36 2.81
CA LYS A 117 -7.70 -16.06 1.57
C LYS A 117 -9.04 -16.80 1.53
N HIS A 118 -10.06 -16.17 0.94
CA HIS A 118 -11.37 -16.81 0.74
C HIS A 118 -11.27 -18.10 -0.09
N GLY A 119 -10.35 -18.15 -1.07
CA GLY A 119 -10.10 -19.32 -1.90
C GLY A 119 -9.62 -20.55 -1.12
N ASP A 120 -8.95 -20.37 0.02
CA ASP A 120 -8.39 -21.44 0.84
C ASP A 120 -9.43 -22.07 1.78
N ILE A 121 -10.62 -21.48 1.87
CA ILE A 121 -11.70 -21.93 2.72
C ILE A 121 -12.76 -22.66 1.89
N PRO A 122 -13.22 -23.86 2.28
CA PRO A 122 -14.28 -24.57 1.56
C PRO A 122 -15.54 -23.70 1.38
N GLY A 123 -15.94 -23.47 0.14
CA GLY A 123 -17.06 -22.60 -0.20
C GLY A 123 -16.81 -21.11 0.01
N GLY A 124 -15.59 -20.69 0.39
CA GLY A 124 -15.23 -19.29 0.67
C GLY A 124 -15.86 -18.73 1.95
N GLN A 125 -16.48 -19.57 2.77
CA GLN A 125 -17.25 -19.17 3.95
C GLN A 125 -16.62 -19.79 5.23
N PRO A 126 -15.76 -19.03 5.93
CA PRO A 126 -15.20 -19.49 7.21
C PRO A 126 -16.28 -19.54 8.31
N ASP A 127 -16.13 -20.52 9.22
CA ASP A 127 -17.02 -20.71 10.35
C ASP A 127 -16.24 -20.67 11.68
N ARG A 128 -16.81 -20.01 12.70
CA ARG A 128 -16.22 -19.86 14.03
C ARG A 128 -15.75 -21.18 14.63
N GLY A 129 -16.48 -22.28 14.39
CA GLY A 129 -16.16 -23.60 14.90
C GLY A 129 -14.84 -24.16 14.34
N MET A 130 -14.40 -23.73 13.16
CA MET A 130 -13.10 -24.10 12.63
C MET A 130 -11.96 -23.53 13.50
N LEU A 131 -12.10 -22.30 14.00
CA LEU A 131 -11.13 -21.68 14.92
C LEU A 131 -11.29 -22.22 16.35
N ASP A 132 -12.52 -22.40 16.83
CA ASP A 132 -12.80 -22.98 18.15
C ASP A 132 -12.19 -24.39 18.31
N ALA A 133 -12.12 -25.17 17.22
CA ALA A 133 -11.50 -26.50 17.22
C ALA A 133 -10.00 -26.48 17.59
N VAL A 134 -9.34 -25.34 17.51
CA VAL A 134 -7.90 -25.19 17.77
C VAL A 134 -7.56 -24.24 18.91
N VAL A 135 -8.37 -23.19 19.12
CA VAL A 135 -8.25 -22.24 20.23
C VAL A 135 -9.66 -21.85 20.67
N ALA A 136 -10.16 -22.45 21.76
CA ALA A 136 -11.49 -22.16 22.29
C ALA A 136 -11.45 -21.35 23.61
N ASP A 137 -10.29 -21.21 24.23
CA ASP A 137 -10.09 -20.64 25.56
C ASP A 137 -9.89 -19.12 25.56
N ARG A 138 -9.69 -18.51 24.40
CA ARG A 138 -9.43 -17.07 24.23
C ARG A 138 -9.82 -16.60 22.83
N PRO A 139 -10.01 -15.27 22.64
CA PRO A 139 -10.34 -14.69 21.34
C PRO A 139 -9.29 -14.95 20.26
N VAL A 140 -9.76 -15.32 19.07
CA VAL A 140 -8.96 -15.40 17.83
C VAL A 140 -9.58 -14.48 16.80
N TYR A 141 -8.77 -13.55 16.31
CA TYR A 141 -9.10 -12.61 15.24
C TYR A 141 -8.17 -12.89 14.07
N ALA A 142 -8.71 -13.40 12.97
CA ALA A 142 -7.95 -13.69 11.76
C ALA A 142 -8.39 -12.74 10.64
N GLN A 143 -7.58 -11.76 10.34
CA GLN A 143 -7.81 -10.79 9.28
C GLN A 143 -7.57 -11.45 7.92
N ALA A 144 -8.49 -11.30 6.97
CA ALA A 144 -8.25 -11.70 5.60
C ALA A 144 -7.09 -10.87 4.98
N TYR A 145 -6.45 -11.41 3.95
CA TYR A 145 -5.31 -10.74 3.30
C TYR A 145 -5.68 -9.37 2.72
N ASP A 146 -6.92 -9.25 2.21
CA ASP A 146 -7.43 -8.03 1.57
C ASP A 146 -7.91 -6.95 2.56
N PHE A 147 -7.95 -7.27 3.87
CA PHE A 147 -8.42 -6.41 4.94
C PHE A 147 -9.90 -5.98 4.82
N HIS A 148 -10.67 -6.67 3.99
CA HIS A 148 -12.11 -6.44 3.84
C HIS A 148 -12.98 -7.43 4.62
N SER A 149 -12.37 -8.50 5.17
CA SER A 149 -13.05 -9.52 5.98
C SER A 149 -12.22 -9.90 7.20
N ILE A 150 -12.89 -10.21 8.31
CA ILE A 150 -12.24 -10.76 9.50
C ILE A 150 -12.99 -12.01 9.98
N TRP A 151 -12.23 -13.05 10.32
CA TRP A 151 -12.75 -14.33 10.81
C TRP A 151 -12.52 -14.48 12.31
N LEU A 152 -13.60 -14.63 13.06
CA LEU A 152 -13.67 -14.63 14.52
C LEU A 152 -14.03 -16.01 15.04
N ASN A 153 -13.40 -16.46 16.13
CA ASN A 153 -13.90 -17.59 16.91
C ASN A 153 -15.03 -17.15 17.84
N SER A 154 -15.65 -18.10 18.56
CA SER A 154 -16.76 -17.81 19.48
C SER A 154 -16.37 -16.83 20.61
N ALA A 155 -15.14 -16.92 21.12
CA ALA A 155 -14.65 -16.02 22.14
C ALA A 155 -14.44 -14.59 21.61
N ALA A 156 -13.97 -14.43 20.37
CA ALA A 156 -13.79 -13.12 19.73
C ALA A 156 -15.16 -12.47 19.40
N LEU A 157 -16.13 -13.23 18.93
CA LEU A 157 -17.50 -12.73 18.74
C LEU A 157 -18.07 -12.19 20.07
N ALA A 158 -17.92 -12.95 21.16
CA ALA A 158 -18.37 -12.51 22.48
C ALA A 158 -17.63 -11.25 22.97
N GLU A 159 -16.32 -11.15 22.75
CA GLU A 159 -15.51 -9.98 23.11
C GLU A 159 -15.90 -8.75 22.30
N ALA A 160 -16.22 -8.91 21.00
CA ALA A 160 -16.71 -7.87 20.12
C ALA A 160 -18.18 -7.49 20.34
N GLY A 161 -18.88 -8.21 21.23
CA GLY A 161 -20.31 -7.97 21.49
C GLY A 161 -21.20 -8.36 20.31
N ILE A 162 -20.73 -9.27 19.45
CA ILE A 162 -21.47 -9.75 18.29
C ILE A 162 -22.20 -11.04 18.66
N ASP A 163 -23.51 -11.02 18.51
CA ASP A 163 -24.39 -12.17 18.75
C ASP A 163 -25.35 -12.41 17.57
N ASP A 164 -26.26 -13.38 17.75
CA ASP A 164 -27.21 -13.78 16.72
C ASP A 164 -28.28 -12.69 16.42
N THR A 165 -28.33 -11.61 17.20
CA THR A 165 -29.25 -10.47 17.02
C THR A 165 -28.58 -9.19 16.53
N THR A 166 -27.25 -9.16 16.51
CA THR A 166 -26.47 -7.98 16.08
C THR A 166 -26.77 -7.65 14.62
N ALA A 167 -27.30 -6.45 14.37
CA ALA A 167 -27.62 -6.01 13.00
C ALA A 167 -26.37 -5.70 12.19
N SER A 168 -26.38 -6.09 10.92
CA SER A 168 -25.37 -5.62 9.96
C SER A 168 -25.54 -4.13 9.68
N PRO A 169 -24.49 -3.31 9.82
CA PRO A 169 -24.56 -1.90 9.44
C PRO A 169 -24.65 -1.74 7.90
N PRO A 170 -25.11 -0.58 7.41
CA PRO A 170 -25.08 -0.30 5.97
C PRO A 170 -23.67 -0.46 5.39
N GLY A 171 -23.56 -1.18 4.28
CA GLY A 171 -22.29 -1.42 3.59
C GLY A 171 -21.38 -2.49 4.24
N GLY A 172 -21.87 -3.26 5.21
CA GLY A 172 -21.12 -4.37 5.82
C GLY A 172 -22.02 -5.50 6.29
N THR A 173 -21.44 -6.67 6.52
CA THR A 173 -22.20 -7.90 6.84
C THR A 173 -21.62 -8.61 8.07
N VAL A 174 -22.51 -8.97 9.00
CA VAL A 174 -22.28 -10.03 9.98
C VAL A 174 -22.91 -11.30 9.41
N HIS A 175 -22.09 -12.23 8.92
CA HIS A 175 -22.57 -13.43 8.25
C HIS A 175 -23.26 -14.40 9.22
N ARG A 176 -24.31 -15.08 8.73
CA ARG A 176 -25.14 -16.00 9.51
C ARG A 176 -25.34 -17.32 8.79
N ASP A 177 -25.44 -18.38 9.55
CA ASP A 177 -25.82 -19.68 9.04
C ASP A 177 -27.35 -19.80 8.81
N GLU A 178 -27.80 -20.96 8.33
CA GLU A 178 -29.22 -21.23 8.06
C GLU A 178 -30.11 -21.15 9.33
N SER A 179 -29.53 -21.27 10.52
CA SER A 179 -30.23 -21.14 11.80
C SER A 179 -30.35 -19.70 12.27
N GLY A 180 -29.64 -18.76 11.61
CA GLY A 180 -29.51 -17.37 11.99
C GLY A 180 -28.38 -17.08 12.96
N ALA A 181 -27.55 -18.07 13.31
CA ALA A 181 -26.40 -17.88 14.19
C ALA A 181 -25.23 -17.20 13.45
N ALA A 182 -24.53 -16.30 14.14
CA ALA A 182 -23.35 -15.62 13.59
C ALA A 182 -22.24 -16.64 13.28
N THR A 183 -21.76 -16.69 12.03
CA THR A 183 -20.74 -17.66 11.60
C THR A 183 -19.34 -17.34 12.10
N GLY A 184 -19.08 -16.09 12.44
CA GLY A 184 -17.74 -15.58 12.76
C GLY A 184 -17.09 -14.78 11.61
N LEU A 185 -17.63 -14.85 10.41
CA LEU A 185 -17.21 -13.97 9.32
C LEU A 185 -17.91 -12.61 9.42
N VAL A 186 -17.12 -11.51 9.37
CA VAL A 186 -17.59 -10.13 9.43
C VAL A 186 -16.88 -9.31 8.36
N ASP A 187 -17.66 -8.62 7.51
CA ASP A 187 -17.12 -7.94 6.35
C ASP A 187 -17.36 -6.42 6.39
N GLU A 188 -16.48 -5.68 5.71
CA GLU A 188 -16.58 -4.28 5.34
C GLU A 188 -16.88 -3.37 6.55
N THR A 189 -17.89 -2.49 6.43
CA THR A 189 -18.26 -1.54 7.50
C THR A 189 -18.66 -2.24 8.79
N ALA A 190 -19.12 -3.50 8.77
CA ALA A 190 -19.39 -4.27 9.98
C ALA A 190 -18.09 -4.58 10.75
N MET A 191 -17.02 -4.94 10.05
CA MET A 191 -15.68 -5.11 10.63
C MET A 191 -15.18 -3.78 11.22
N HIS A 192 -15.29 -2.69 10.46
CA HIS A 192 -14.83 -1.37 10.87
C HIS A 192 -15.59 -0.80 12.08
N HIS A 193 -16.89 -1.12 12.22
CA HIS A 193 -17.72 -0.54 13.28
C HIS A 193 -17.82 -1.43 14.52
N LEU A 194 -17.72 -2.76 14.36
CA LEU A 194 -17.97 -3.71 15.44
C LEU A 194 -16.70 -4.37 15.97
N VAL A 195 -15.68 -4.59 15.11
CA VAL A 195 -14.49 -5.36 15.49
C VAL A 195 -13.27 -4.47 15.71
N TRP A 196 -12.89 -3.65 14.74
CA TRP A 196 -11.70 -2.81 14.84
C TRP A 196 -11.69 -1.87 16.05
N PRO A 197 -12.81 -1.21 16.45
CA PRO A 197 -12.80 -0.39 17.67
C PRO A 197 -12.51 -1.17 18.95
N VAL A 198 -12.82 -2.48 18.96
CA VAL A 198 -12.49 -3.37 20.09
C VAL A 198 -10.99 -3.65 20.12
N LEU A 199 -10.40 -3.96 18.95
CA LEU A 199 -8.95 -4.17 18.82
C LEU A 199 -8.16 -2.90 19.13
N ASP A 200 -8.61 -1.75 18.60
CA ASP A 200 -8.00 -0.43 18.88
C ASP A 200 -8.02 -0.09 20.38
N GLY A 201 -9.07 -0.48 21.09
CA GLY A 201 -9.20 -0.30 22.53
C GLY A 201 -8.16 -1.06 23.37
N PHE A 202 -7.49 -2.06 22.80
CA PHE A 202 -6.43 -2.83 23.43
C PHE A 202 -5.03 -2.42 22.99
N THR A 203 -4.92 -1.69 21.88
CA THR A 203 -3.65 -1.25 21.31
C THR A 203 -3.18 0.03 22.00
N THR A 204 -2.01 -0.02 22.63
CA THR A 204 -1.46 1.15 23.31
C THR A 204 -0.62 2.02 22.36
N ASP A 205 -0.33 3.26 22.76
CA ASP A 205 0.62 4.12 22.05
C ASP A 205 1.99 3.47 21.86
N ALA A 206 2.46 2.70 22.85
CA ALA A 206 3.73 2.00 22.77
C ALA A 206 3.70 0.85 21.75
N ASP A 207 2.56 0.16 21.60
CA ASP A 207 2.38 -0.88 20.60
C ASP A 207 2.42 -0.29 19.20
N ARG A 208 1.73 0.85 18.96
CA ARG A 208 1.76 1.58 17.69
C ARG A 208 3.14 2.14 17.36
N ASP A 209 3.84 2.71 18.35
CA ASP A 209 5.22 3.19 18.17
C ASP A 209 6.16 2.04 17.79
N GLN A 210 6.00 0.87 18.41
CA GLN A 210 6.77 -0.33 18.08
C GLN A 210 6.41 -0.87 16.67
N ALA A 211 5.14 -0.91 16.32
CA ALA A 211 4.70 -1.32 14.98
C ALA A 211 5.28 -0.39 13.91
N LEU A 212 5.20 0.93 14.11
CA LEU A 212 5.82 1.89 13.19
C LEU A 212 7.33 1.65 13.06
N ALA A 213 8.04 1.41 14.16
CA ALA A 213 9.48 1.14 14.11
C ALA A 213 9.82 -0.15 13.33
N VAL A 214 9.01 -1.20 13.48
CA VAL A 214 9.14 -2.46 12.70
C VAL A 214 8.92 -2.21 11.21
N ALA A 215 7.86 -1.49 10.84
CA ALA A 215 7.58 -1.14 9.45
C ALA A 215 8.72 -0.31 8.83
N LEU A 216 9.22 0.70 9.52
CA LEU A 216 10.32 1.55 9.05
C LEU A 216 11.61 0.76 8.85
N ALA A 217 11.90 -0.23 9.70
CA ALA A 217 13.04 -1.12 9.53
C ALA A 217 12.89 -2.02 8.31
N ALA A 218 11.70 -2.62 8.10
CA ALA A 218 11.39 -3.45 6.94
C ALA A 218 11.46 -2.64 5.62
N TYR A 219 10.95 -1.40 5.62
CA TYR A 219 11.05 -0.49 4.49
C TYR A 219 12.50 -0.12 4.17
N ALA A 220 13.30 0.19 5.19
CA ALA A 220 14.71 0.48 5.00
C ALA A 220 15.46 -0.73 4.40
N GLU A 221 15.18 -1.94 4.86
CA GLU A 221 15.76 -3.20 4.33
C GLU A 221 15.37 -3.45 2.87
N SER A 222 14.13 -3.16 2.49
CA SER A 222 13.61 -3.37 1.13
C SER A 222 13.83 -2.18 0.17
N GLY A 223 14.42 -1.08 0.65
CA GLY A 223 14.74 0.09 -0.17
C GLY A 223 13.60 1.09 -0.36
N VAL A 224 12.58 1.05 0.49
CA VAL A 224 11.48 2.03 0.48
C VAL A 224 11.89 3.27 1.27
N VAL A 225 11.98 4.41 0.58
CA VAL A 225 12.36 5.71 1.15
C VAL A 225 11.21 6.69 1.25
N GLY A 226 10.11 6.39 0.57
CA GLY A 226 8.86 7.15 0.61
C GLY A 226 7.67 6.20 0.63
N SER A 227 6.57 6.63 1.24
CA SER A 227 5.31 5.88 1.28
C SER A 227 4.12 6.82 1.26
N THR A 228 3.06 6.40 0.61
CA THR A 228 1.76 7.03 0.69
C THR A 228 0.90 6.24 1.68
N GLU A 229 0.76 6.78 2.90
CA GLU A 229 -0.10 6.18 3.92
C GLU A 229 -1.57 6.36 3.55
N MET A 230 -2.29 5.26 3.41
CA MET A 230 -3.70 5.24 3.07
C MET A 230 -4.56 4.86 4.28
N ALA A 231 -5.62 5.65 4.52
CA ALA A 231 -6.56 5.47 5.62
C ALA A 231 -6.03 5.84 7.02
N LEU A 232 -5.20 6.90 7.13
CA LEU A 232 -4.67 7.42 8.40
C LEU A 232 -5.78 7.74 9.42
N GLY A 233 -5.62 7.23 10.64
CA GLY A 233 -6.42 7.57 11.83
C GLY A 233 -5.67 8.47 12.82
N GLU A 234 -6.37 8.89 13.90
CA GLU A 234 -5.79 9.77 14.93
C GLU A 234 -4.60 9.14 15.65
N ASP A 235 -4.70 7.87 16.00
CA ASP A 235 -3.69 7.18 16.81
C ASP A 235 -2.44 6.88 16.01
N ASP A 236 -2.59 6.47 14.73
CA ASP A 236 -1.46 6.26 13.81
C ASP A 236 -0.77 7.57 13.50
N TYR A 237 -1.55 8.65 13.30
CA TYR A 237 -1.00 9.98 13.13
C TYR A 237 -0.21 10.43 14.36
N ALA A 238 -0.70 10.14 15.56
CA ALA A 238 0.00 10.46 16.80
C ALA A 238 1.34 9.69 16.92
N ALA A 239 1.37 8.40 16.56
CA ALA A 239 2.60 7.61 16.52
C ALA A 239 3.61 8.17 15.51
N MET A 240 3.16 8.47 14.27
CA MET A 240 4.01 9.08 13.24
C MET A 240 4.55 10.46 13.68
N ARG A 241 3.72 11.26 14.37
CA ARG A 241 4.13 12.55 14.92
C ARG A 241 5.19 12.41 16.01
N ARG A 242 5.09 11.41 16.91
CA ARG A 242 6.11 11.12 17.91
C ARG A 242 7.43 10.71 17.25
N ALA A 243 7.36 9.85 16.25
CA ALA A 243 8.54 9.40 15.50
C ALA A 243 9.21 10.55 14.72
N ASP A 244 8.43 11.42 14.09
CA ASP A 244 8.95 12.59 13.35
C ASP A 244 9.64 13.57 14.31
N ALA A 245 9.02 13.89 15.44
CA ALA A 245 9.59 14.75 16.46
C ALA A 245 10.90 14.20 17.08
N ALA A 246 11.03 12.87 17.14
CA ALA A 246 12.24 12.19 17.57
C ALA A 246 13.31 12.06 16.47
N GLY A 247 13.03 12.44 15.22
CA GLY A 247 13.92 12.24 14.07
C GLY A 247 14.11 10.76 13.70
N ALA A 248 13.14 9.91 14.08
CA ALA A 248 13.19 8.46 13.91
C ALA A 248 12.60 7.98 12.56
N LEU A 249 11.89 8.85 11.83
CA LEU A 249 11.37 8.49 10.51
C LEU A 249 12.53 8.27 9.52
N THR A 250 12.54 7.10 8.92
CA THR A 250 13.48 6.71 7.85
C THR A 250 12.81 6.64 6.48
N THR A 251 11.50 6.88 6.43
CA THR A 251 10.66 6.90 5.23
C THR A 251 9.86 8.20 5.22
N ARG A 252 9.74 8.83 4.04
CA ARG A 252 8.95 10.07 3.87
C ARG A 252 7.49 9.68 3.63
N ILE A 253 6.60 10.09 4.52
CA ILE A 253 5.19 9.69 4.54
C ILE A 253 4.31 10.84 4.06
N GLY A 254 3.60 10.61 2.95
CA GLY A 254 2.50 11.43 2.48
C GLY A 254 1.17 10.78 2.86
N ALA A 255 0.47 11.30 3.87
CA ALA A 255 -0.67 10.61 4.47
C ALA A 255 -2.01 11.12 3.96
N PHE A 256 -2.97 10.20 3.83
CA PHE A 256 -4.36 10.45 3.46
C PHE A 256 -5.27 10.11 4.63
N TRP A 257 -5.99 11.12 5.12
CA TRP A 257 -6.91 10.99 6.24
C TRP A 257 -8.15 10.19 5.87
N ARG A 258 -8.48 9.18 6.65
CA ARG A 258 -9.65 8.32 6.41
C ARG A 258 -10.95 9.09 6.64
N VAL A 259 -11.85 9.06 5.66
CA VAL A 259 -13.20 9.59 5.72
C VAL A 259 -14.20 8.46 5.47
N GLN A 260 -15.12 8.25 6.40
CA GLN A 260 -16.11 7.18 6.36
C GLN A 260 -17.52 7.76 6.20
N PRO A 261 -18.45 7.04 5.52
CA PRO A 261 -19.85 7.45 5.46
C PRO A 261 -20.51 7.31 6.82
N THR A 262 -21.18 8.35 7.26
CA THR A 262 -21.89 8.37 8.54
C THR A 262 -23.43 8.37 8.37
N GLY A 263 -23.91 8.49 7.12
CA GLY A 263 -25.32 8.74 6.82
C GLY A 263 -25.76 10.19 7.07
N ASP A 264 -24.86 11.03 7.62
CA ASP A 264 -25.08 12.48 7.80
C ASP A 264 -24.03 13.28 7.03
N GLN A 265 -24.47 14.05 6.04
CA GLN A 265 -23.57 14.85 5.19
C GLN A 265 -22.75 15.86 6.00
N SER A 266 -23.30 16.42 7.08
CA SER A 266 -22.56 17.36 7.94
C SER A 266 -21.43 16.68 8.67
N ALA A 267 -21.66 15.47 9.19
CA ALA A 267 -20.63 14.66 9.84
C ALA A 267 -19.57 14.17 8.82
N ASN A 268 -19.97 13.84 7.59
CA ASN A 268 -19.03 13.50 6.53
C ASN A 268 -18.08 14.68 6.21
N LEU A 269 -18.63 15.91 6.11
CA LEU A 269 -17.83 17.10 5.85
C LEU A 269 -16.91 17.50 7.01
N ALA A 270 -17.34 17.28 8.26
CA ALA A 270 -16.50 17.54 9.44
C ALA A 270 -15.21 16.69 9.44
N GLN A 271 -15.25 15.48 8.89
CA GLN A 271 -14.03 14.67 8.71
C GLN A 271 -13.06 15.29 7.68
N VAL A 272 -13.58 15.94 6.63
CA VAL A 272 -12.76 16.71 5.67
C VAL A 272 -12.13 17.92 6.34
N GLU A 273 -12.90 18.66 7.15
CA GLU A 273 -12.39 19.80 7.92
C GLU A 273 -11.25 19.37 8.85
N ARG A 274 -11.37 18.20 9.48
CA ARG A 274 -10.29 17.63 10.29
C ARG A 274 -9.02 17.38 9.48
N ALA A 275 -9.12 16.81 8.27
CA ALA A 275 -7.98 16.63 7.38
C ALA A 275 -7.32 17.96 6.99
N VAL A 276 -8.12 19.00 6.75
CA VAL A 276 -7.61 20.37 6.44
C VAL A 276 -6.82 20.93 7.63
N GLU A 277 -7.34 20.78 8.85
CA GLU A 277 -6.63 21.19 10.07
C GLU A 277 -5.29 20.49 10.19
N LEU A 278 -5.25 19.16 10.03
CA LEU A 278 -4.03 18.37 10.14
C LEU A 278 -3.00 18.77 9.08
N ALA A 279 -3.42 18.95 7.84
CA ALA A 279 -2.56 19.40 6.74
C ALA A 279 -1.94 20.80 6.99
N ALA A 280 -2.68 21.69 7.67
CA ALA A 280 -2.21 23.04 7.99
C ALA A 280 -1.27 23.09 9.20
N HIS A 281 -1.41 22.16 10.16
CA HIS A 281 -0.69 22.24 11.43
C HIS A 281 0.68 21.55 11.43
N HIS A 282 0.90 20.59 10.54
CA HIS A 282 2.16 19.84 10.52
C HIS A 282 2.56 19.42 9.12
N ALA A 283 3.71 19.90 8.70
CA ALA A 283 4.34 19.48 7.45
C ALA A 283 5.86 19.52 7.60
N THR A 284 6.49 18.35 7.55
CA THR A 284 7.95 18.20 7.50
C THR A 284 8.36 17.48 6.21
N PRO A 285 9.64 17.42 5.89
CA PRO A 285 10.10 16.56 4.78
C PRO A 285 9.78 15.09 4.97
N PHE A 286 9.44 14.63 6.19
CA PHE A 286 9.17 13.22 6.51
C PHE A 286 7.70 12.91 6.76
N LEU A 287 6.88 13.87 7.18
CA LEU A 287 5.46 13.61 7.47
C LEU A 287 4.59 14.79 7.01
N ARG A 288 3.60 14.50 6.18
CA ARG A 288 2.62 15.48 5.67
C ARG A 288 1.26 14.81 5.49
N VAL A 289 0.18 15.46 5.91
CA VAL A 289 -1.16 15.09 5.49
C VAL A 289 -1.44 15.78 4.16
N THR A 290 -1.68 15.01 3.09
CA THR A 290 -1.79 15.52 1.72
C THR A 290 -3.21 15.42 1.16
N GLY A 291 -4.07 14.61 1.77
CA GLY A 291 -5.40 14.37 1.25
C GLY A 291 -6.30 13.59 2.19
N ILE A 292 -7.42 13.13 1.61
CA ILE A 292 -8.36 12.23 2.25
C ILE A 292 -8.44 10.90 1.50
N LYS A 293 -8.72 9.81 2.22
CA LYS A 293 -9.01 8.48 1.68
C LYS A 293 -10.47 8.12 1.95
N VAL A 294 -11.15 7.62 0.92
CA VAL A 294 -12.49 7.03 1.01
C VAL A 294 -12.50 5.64 0.39
N MET A 295 -13.30 4.73 0.93
CA MET A 295 -13.57 3.40 0.38
C MET A 295 -14.91 3.46 -0.36
N VAL A 296 -14.90 3.29 -1.70
CA VAL A 296 -16.13 3.36 -2.50
C VAL A 296 -16.80 1.99 -2.62
N ASP A 297 -16.03 0.92 -2.61
CA ASP A 297 -16.51 -0.47 -2.58
C ASP A 297 -15.53 -1.37 -1.82
N GLY A 298 -15.75 -2.69 -1.87
CA GLY A 298 -14.86 -3.71 -1.34
C GLY A 298 -14.07 -4.42 -2.44
N THR A 299 -13.86 -5.76 -2.31
CA THR A 299 -12.97 -6.56 -3.15
C THR A 299 -13.72 -7.56 -4.02
N VAL A 300 -13.09 -7.99 -5.14
CA VAL A 300 -13.62 -9.07 -5.99
C VAL A 300 -13.67 -10.38 -5.22
N ASP A 301 -12.62 -10.69 -4.46
CA ASP A 301 -12.50 -11.97 -3.74
C ASP A 301 -13.56 -12.15 -2.64
N GLY A 302 -13.89 -11.07 -1.95
CA GLY A 302 -14.96 -11.03 -0.95
C GLY A 302 -16.36 -10.91 -1.55
N CYS A 303 -16.51 -10.78 -2.87
CA CYS A 303 -17.76 -10.47 -3.56
C CYS A 303 -18.40 -9.15 -3.09
N THR A 304 -17.57 -8.19 -2.68
CA THR A 304 -17.96 -6.87 -2.16
C THR A 304 -17.59 -5.72 -3.08
N ALA A 305 -16.85 -5.98 -4.18
CA ALA A 305 -16.66 -5.01 -5.24
C ALA A 305 -17.98 -4.70 -5.96
N SER A 306 -18.24 -3.42 -6.24
CA SER A 306 -19.47 -2.97 -6.90
C SER A 306 -19.31 -3.04 -8.43
N LEU A 307 -20.06 -3.95 -9.05
CA LEU A 307 -19.92 -4.32 -10.45
C LEU A 307 -21.16 -3.95 -11.27
N GLY A 308 -20.96 -3.52 -12.51
CA GLY A 308 -22.06 -3.33 -13.47
C GLY A 308 -22.74 -4.66 -13.88
N LYS A 309 -21.98 -5.77 -13.91
CA LYS A 309 -22.48 -7.13 -14.13
C LYS A 309 -22.33 -7.95 -12.84
N PRO A 310 -23.40 -8.57 -12.31
CA PRO A 310 -23.35 -9.36 -11.08
C PRO A 310 -22.30 -10.47 -11.09
N TYR A 311 -21.97 -10.99 -9.90
CA TYR A 311 -21.20 -12.21 -9.70
C TYR A 311 -21.93 -13.44 -10.24
N VAL A 312 -21.24 -14.57 -10.39
CA VAL A 312 -21.83 -15.81 -11.00
C VAL A 312 -22.99 -16.38 -10.20
N ASP A 313 -23.06 -16.14 -8.90
CA ASP A 313 -24.17 -16.55 -8.03
C ASP A 313 -25.39 -15.62 -8.10
N GLY A 314 -25.29 -14.53 -8.88
CA GLY A 314 -26.32 -13.51 -9.05
C GLY A 314 -26.31 -12.43 -7.98
N THR A 315 -25.41 -12.46 -7.03
CA THR A 315 -25.23 -11.38 -6.05
C THR A 315 -24.47 -10.20 -6.65
N ASN A 316 -24.56 -9.03 -6.02
CA ASN A 316 -23.75 -7.84 -6.31
C ASN A 316 -23.72 -6.96 -5.07
N ALA A 317 -22.69 -6.12 -4.94
CA ALA A 317 -22.59 -5.12 -3.90
C ALA A 317 -22.97 -3.73 -4.44
N ASP A 318 -23.71 -2.97 -3.66
CA ASP A 318 -23.86 -1.54 -3.92
C ASP A 318 -22.60 -0.79 -3.49
N PRO A 319 -22.26 0.35 -4.12
CA PRO A 319 -21.19 1.19 -3.61
C PRO A 319 -21.44 1.62 -2.16
N ILE A 320 -20.39 1.61 -1.33
CA ILE A 320 -20.45 2.08 0.08
C ILE A 320 -20.87 3.55 0.15
N TRP A 321 -20.48 4.34 -0.85
CA TRP A 321 -20.90 5.71 -1.05
C TRP A 321 -21.78 5.84 -2.27
N SER A 322 -22.96 6.39 -2.14
CA SER A 322 -23.67 6.89 -3.32
C SER A 322 -22.96 8.12 -3.90
N LEU A 323 -23.12 8.35 -5.21
CA LEU A 323 -22.58 9.57 -5.83
C LEU A 323 -23.08 10.85 -5.15
N ALA A 324 -24.33 10.85 -4.67
CA ALA A 324 -24.94 12.00 -4.00
C ALA A 324 -24.26 12.34 -2.67
N GLU A 325 -23.78 11.33 -1.94
CA GLU A 325 -23.08 11.50 -0.67
C GLU A 325 -21.58 11.80 -0.87
N LEU A 326 -20.93 11.12 -1.83
CA LEU A 326 -19.50 11.25 -2.08
C LEU A 326 -19.13 12.58 -2.76
N ALA A 327 -19.92 13.03 -3.72
CA ALA A 327 -19.56 14.20 -4.53
C ALA A 327 -19.35 15.49 -3.71
N PRO A 328 -20.17 15.82 -2.68
CA PRO A 328 -19.89 16.96 -1.80
C PRO A 328 -18.60 16.82 -0.99
N VAL A 329 -18.24 15.60 -0.55
CA VAL A 329 -17.01 15.31 0.21
C VAL A 329 -15.78 15.54 -0.67
N VAL A 330 -15.78 14.99 -1.89
CA VAL A 330 -14.70 15.21 -2.88
C VAL A 330 -14.57 16.68 -3.23
N ALA A 331 -15.71 17.37 -3.45
CA ALA A 331 -15.69 18.80 -3.79
C ALA A 331 -15.17 19.68 -2.64
N ALA A 332 -15.49 19.35 -1.38
CA ALA A 332 -14.99 20.08 -0.21
C ALA A 332 -13.47 19.89 -0.05
N ALA A 333 -12.98 18.66 -0.13
CA ALA A 333 -11.54 18.36 -0.09
C ALA A 333 -10.78 19.04 -1.24
N ASP A 334 -11.34 18.99 -2.46
CA ASP A 334 -10.78 19.66 -3.63
C ASP A 334 -10.74 21.19 -3.45
N ALA A 335 -11.83 21.80 -2.92
CA ALA A 335 -11.87 23.24 -2.64
C ALA A 335 -10.78 23.67 -1.64
N ALA A 336 -10.51 22.84 -0.63
CA ALA A 336 -9.46 23.05 0.36
C ALA A 336 -8.04 22.79 -0.16
N GLY A 337 -7.88 22.29 -1.40
CA GLY A 337 -6.57 21.97 -2.00
C GLY A 337 -6.00 20.61 -1.61
N LEU A 338 -6.78 19.80 -0.88
CA LEU A 338 -6.44 18.41 -0.55
C LEU A 338 -6.60 17.50 -1.78
N GLN A 339 -5.79 16.45 -1.83
CA GLN A 339 -6.02 15.35 -2.76
C GLN A 339 -7.14 14.44 -2.23
N VAL A 340 -7.75 13.67 -3.11
CA VAL A 340 -8.69 12.60 -2.73
C VAL A 340 -8.18 11.30 -3.33
N ALA A 341 -8.00 10.29 -2.49
CA ALA A 341 -7.72 8.92 -2.86
C ALA A 341 -9.00 8.08 -2.64
N MET A 342 -9.46 7.42 -3.69
CA MET A 342 -10.71 6.67 -3.69
C MET A 342 -10.41 5.21 -4.01
N HIS A 343 -10.57 4.31 -3.03
CA HIS A 343 -10.58 2.88 -3.30
C HIS A 343 -11.80 2.57 -4.18
N ALA A 344 -11.55 2.04 -5.37
CA ALA A 344 -12.59 1.61 -6.28
C ALA A 344 -12.07 0.48 -7.16
N ILE A 345 -12.56 -0.71 -6.91
CA ILE A 345 -12.16 -1.96 -7.55
C ILE A 345 -13.12 -2.33 -8.68
N GLY A 346 -14.42 -2.30 -8.43
CA GLY A 346 -15.45 -2.60 -9.39
C GLY A 346 -15.76 -1.43 -10.33
N ASP A 347 -16.17 -1.74 -11.54
CA ASP A 347 -16.46 -0.75 -12.59
C ASP A 347 -17.57 0.25 -12.21
N GLU A 348 -18.55 -0.17 -11.40
CA GLU A 348 -19.59 0.75 -10.91
C GLU A 348 -19.02 1.72 -9.85
N ALA A 349 -18.18 1.24 -8.92
CA ALA A 349 -17.50 2.08 -7.94
C ALA A 349 -16.54 3.07 -8.62
N ILE A 350 -15.79 2.62 -9.64
CA ILE A 350 -14.91 3.48 -10.44
C ILE A 350 -15.72 4.60 -11.11
N ARG A 351 -16.89 4.28 -11.64
CA ARG A 351 -17.80 5.26 -12.26
C ARG A 351 -18.32 6.29 -11.26
N VAL A 352 -18.65 5.86 -10.03
CA VAL A 352 -19.02 6.75 -8.92
C VAL A 352 -17.87 7.68 -8.54
N ALA A 353 -16.65 7.15 -8.42
CA ALA A 353 -15.45 7.92 -8.10
C ALA A 353 -15.15 8.99 -9.16
N ILE A 354 -15.17 8.61 -10.45
CA ILE A 354 -14.99 9.55 -11.57
C ILE A 354 -16.07 10.63 -11.53
N GLY A 355 -17.35 10.25 -11.33
CA GLY A 355 -18.47 11.18 -11.24
C GLY A 355 -18.33 12.20 -10.12
N ALA A 356 -17.76 11.80 -8.97
CA ALA A 356 -17.48 12.70 -7.85
C ALA A 356 -16.37 13.72 -8.20
N VAL A 357 -15.33 13.31 -8.91
CA VAL A 357 -14.29 14.24 -9.41
C VAL A 357 -14.86 15.19 -10.46
N GLU A 358 -15.69 14.71 -11.39
CA GLU A 358 -16.39 15.57 -12.37
C GLU A 358 -17.25 16.64 -11.66
N HIS A 359 -17.93 16.26 -10.56
CA HIS A 359 -18.69 17.20 -9.76
C HIS A 359 -17.78 18.27 -9.15
N ALA A 360 -16.66 17.88 -8.55
CA ALA A 360 -15.69 18.82 -7.98
C ALA A 360 -15.12 19.78 -9.04
N VAL A 361 -14.82 19.27 -10.24
CA VAL A 361 -14.35 20.10 -11.37
C VAL A 361 -15.41 21.12 -11.80
N ARG A 362 -16.67 20.71 -11.90
CA ARG A 362 -17.77 21.64 -12.22
C ARG A 362 -17.98 22.73 -11.16
N LEU A 363 -17.85 22.38 -9.89
CA LEU A 363 -18.10 23.29 -8.77
C LEU A 363 -16.94 24.26 -8.53
N ASN A 364 -15.71 23.73 -8.53
CA ASN A 364 -14.50 24.47 -8.10
C ASN A 364 -13.68 25.05 -9.27
N GLY A 365 -14.11 24.79 -10.51
CA GLY A 365 -13.46 25.29 -11.72
C GLY A 365 -12.14 24.58 -12.07
N PRO A 366 -11.42 25.06 -13.10
CA PRO A 366 -10.18 24.48 -13.57
C PRO A 366 -9.02 24.79 -12.61
N LYS A 367 -8.27 23.75 -12.22
CA LYS A 367 -7.02 23.82 -11.45
C LYS A 367 -6.23 22.54 -11.63
N GLU A 368 -4.93 22.57 -11.32
CA GLU A 368 -4.15 21.34 -11.21
C GLU A 368 -4.68 20.52 -10.02
N ARG A 369 -5.04 19.27 -10.32
CA ARG A 369 -5.48 18.28 -9.36
C ARG A 369 -4.52 17.10 -9.44
N ARG A 370 -4.51 16.26 -8.48
CA ARG A 370 -3.86 14.95 -8.50
C ARG A 370 -4.69 14.02 -7.63
N HIS A 371 -6.03 14.07 -7.83
CA HIS A 371 -6.92 13.08 -7.25
C HIS A 371 -6.56 11.72 -7.83
N ARG A 372 -6.82 10.67 -7.08
CA ARG A 372 -6.40 9.34 -7.47
C ARG A 372 -7.49 8.32 -7.20
N ILE A 373 -7.55 7.31 -8.04
CA ILE A 373 -8.35 6.11 -7.83
C ILE A 373 -7.39 4.96 -7.61
N GLU A 374 -7.62 4.25 -6.52
CA GLU A 374 -6.82 3.14 -6.06
C GLU A 374 -7.38 1.83 -6.61
N HIS A 375 -6.49 0.90 -6.91
CA HIS A 375 -6.71 -0.46 -7.35
C HIS A 375 -7.10 -0.56 -8.83
N LEU A 376 -8.25 -0.05 -9.28
CA LEU A 376 -8.67 -0.06 -10.69
C LEU A 376 -8.58 -1.47 -11.31
N GLU A 377 -9.15 -2.46 -10.62
CA GLU A 377 -8.97 -3.88 -10.97
C GLU A 377 -9.88 -4.31 -12.11
N VAL A 378 -11.17 -4.00 -12.00
CA VAL A 378 -12.19 -4.28 -13.04
C VAL A 378 -12.65 -2.95 -13.62
N VAL A 379 -12.02 -2.52 -14.72
CA VAL A 379 -12.26 -1.18 -15.32
C VAL A 379 -13.05 -1.30 -16.61
N ASP A 380 -14.15 -0.54 -16.72
CA ASP A 380 -14.82 -0.35 -18.01
C ASP A 380 -13.91 0.47 -18.96
N PRO A 381 -13.61 0.01 -20.18
CA PRO A 381 -12.81 0.74 -21.15
C PRO A 381 -13.25 2.19 -21.35
N ALA A 382 -14.56 2.45 -21.32
CA ALA A 382 -15.12 3.79 -21.51
C ALA A 382 -14.76 4.76 -20.38
N ASP A 383 -14.41 4.28 -19.19
CA ASP A 383 -14.05 5.10 -18.05
C ASP A 383 -12.55 5.47 -18.03
N ILE A 384 -11.69 4.76 -18.77
CA ILE A 384 -10.25 5.05 -18.85
C ILE A 384 -9.99 6.44 -19.47
N ASP A 385 -10.63 6.75 -20.59
CA ASP A 385 -10.49 8.05 -21.25
C ASP A 385 -11.00 9.20 -20.35
N ARG A 386 -12.08 8.97 -19.60
CA ARG A 386 -12.65 9.95 -18.66
C ARG A 386 -11.68 10.22 -17.51
N LEU A 387 -11.09 9.14 -16.93
CA LEU A 387 -10.09 9.21 -15.88
C LEU A 387 -8.89 10.05 -16.34
N ALA A 388 -8.34 9.74 -17.53
CA ALA A 388 -7.22 10.46 -18.10
C ALA A 388 -7.54 11.93 -18.39
N ALA A 389 -8.71 12.22 -18.98
CA ALA A 389 -9.14 13.60 -19.28
C ALA A 389 -9.32 14.48 -18.03
N LEU A 390 -9.65 13.89 -16.88
CA LEU A 390 -9.76 14.56 -15.59
C LEU A 390 -8.42 14.70 -14.85
N GLY A 391 -7.32 14.13 -15.40
CA GLY A 391 -6.02 14.08 -14.75
C GLY A 391 -6.02 13.27 -13.45
N ILE A 392 -6.89 12.28 -13.35
CA ILE A 392 -6.92 11.35 -12.22
C ILE A 392 -5.71 10.42 -12.31
N THR A 393 -5.00 10.24 -11.21
CA THR A 393 -3.90 9.29 -11.09
C THR A 393 -4.45 7.87 -10.97
N ALA A 394 -4.00 6.95 -11.82
CA ALA A 394 -4.25 5.53 -11.69
C ALA A 394 -3.23 4.94 -10.70
N SER A 395 -3.70 4.54 -9.53
CA SER A 395 -2.84 3.95 -8.49
C SER A 395 -3.14 2.48 -8.37
N MET A 396 -2.20 1.64 -8.79
CA MET A 396 -2.42 0.21 -8.93
C MET A 396 -1.34 -0.58 -8.20
N GLN A 397 -1.68 -1.82 -7.82
CA GLN A 397 -0.82 -2.71 -7.06
C GLN A 397 -0.53 -3.96 -7.89
N PRO A 398 0.68 -4.07 -8.48
CA PRO A 398 1.01 -5.25 -9.28
C PRO A 398 0.83 -6.57 -8.55
N VAL A 399 1.07 -6.59 -7.24
CA VAL A 399 0.91 -7.81 -6.42
C VAL A 399 -0.54 -8.30 -6.37
N HIS A 400 -1.56 -7.41 -6.43
CA HIS A 400 -2.97 -7.82 -6.54
C HIS A 400 -3.27 -8.54 -7.85
N ALA A 401 -2.47 -8.30 -8.89
CA ALA A 401 -2.54 -9.01 -10.16
C ALA A 401 -1.69 -10.29 -10.19
N ASP A 402 -1.08 -10.68 -9.07
CA ASP A 402 -0.34 -11.93 -8.97
C ASP A 402 -1.29 -13.11 -9.23
N PRO A 403 -0.94 -14.04 -10.14
CA PRO A 403 -1.78 -15.21 -10.41
C PRO A 403 -2.21 -16.00 -9.17
N ALA A 404 -1.39 -16.05 -8.11
CA ALA A 404 -1.72 -16.73 -6.86
C ALA A 404 -2.79 -15.99 -6.03
N ILE A 405 -2.96 -14.69 -6.26
CA ILE A 405 -4.00 -13.89 -5.62
C ILE A 405 -5.28 -13.90 -6.47
N GLN A 406 -5.15 -13.73 -7.79
CA GLN A 406 -6.30 -13.71 -8.71
C GLN A 406 -6.98 -15.07 -8.95
N GLU A 407 -6.51 -16.16 -8.37
CA GLU A 407 -7.04 -17.51 -8.60
C GLU A 407 -8.56 -17.58 -8.37
N ASN A 408 -9.06 -16.85 -7.37
CA ASN A 408 -10.47 -16.82 -7.00
C ASN A 408 -11.38 -16.09 -8.01
N TRP A 409 -10.84 -15.21 -8.83
CA TRP A 409 -11.63 -14.39 -9.76
C TRP A 409 -12.48 -15.21 -10.72
N ARG A 410 -11.92 -16.29 -11.31
CA ARG A 410 -12.70 -17.17 -12.21
C ARG A 410 -13.86 -17.86 -11.50
N ARG A 411 -13.70 -18.14 -10.19
CA ARG A 411 -14.77 -18.73 -9.39
C ARG A 411 -15.93 -17.76 -9.16
N VAL A 412 -15.63 -16.49 -8.89
CA VAL A 412 -16.66 -15.50 -8.51
C VAL A 412 -17.18 -14.68 -9.70
N LEU A 413 -16.35 -14.42 -10.71
CA LEU A 413 -16.73 -13.67 -11.92
C LEU A 413 -17.13 -14.58 -13.11
N GLY A 414 -16.69 -15.86 -13.10
CA GLY A 414 -16.83 -16.77 -14.22
C GLY A 414 -15.79 -16.53 -15.31
N ASP A 415 -15.95 -17.25 -16.43
CA ASP A 415 -15.12 -17.07 -17.64
C ASP A 415 -15.70 -15.93 -18.49
N ASP A 416 -15.40 -14.70 -18.12
CA ASP A 416 -15.84 -13.52 -18.87
C ASP A 416 -14.72 -12.49 -19.08
N GLU A 417 -15.04 -11.42 -19.82
CA GLU A 417 -14.08 -10.38 -20.19
C GLU A 417 -13.45 -9.64 -18.99
N ARG A 418 -14.11 -9.62 -17.81
CA ARG A 418 -13.58 -8.99 -16.61
C ARG A 418 -12.31 -9.70 -16.15
N VAL A 419 -12.30 -11.03 -16.19
CA VAL A 419 -11.12 -11.84 -15.88
C VAL A 419 -10.03 -11.67 -16.93
N GLU A 420 -10.43 -11.62 -18.23
CA GLU A 420 -9.50 -11.48 -19.34
C GLU A 420 -8.94 -10.04 -19.50
N ARG A 421 -9.39 -9.10 -18.67
CA ARG A 421 -8.98 -7.70 -18.68
C ARG A 421 -8.58 -7.13 -17.32
N GLY A 422 -8.41 -7.95 -16.30
CA GLY A 422 -8.03 -7.50 -14.96
C GLY A 422 -6.73 -6.70 -14.94
N PHE A 423 -6.73 -5.57 -14.21
CA PHE A 423 -5.56 -4.70 -14.02
C PHE A 423 -4.94 -4.19 -15.34
N PRO A 424 -5.65 -3.40 -16.13
CA PRO A 424 -5.20 -2.97 -17.45
C PRO A 424 -4.26 -1.76 -17.37
N TRP A 425 -3.20 -1.82 -16.58
CA TRP A 425 -2.31 -0.68 -16.30
C TRP A 425 -1.66 -0.04 -17.55
N PRO A 426 -1.26 -0.75 -18.65
CA PRO A 426 -0.79 -0.07 -19.85
C PRO A 426 -1.85 0.80 -20.50
N GLU A 427 -3.13 0.39 -20.45
CA GLU A 427 -4.22 1.17 -21.03
C GLU A 427 -4.38 2.53 -20.33
N MET A 428 -4.04 2.62 -19.03
CA MET A 428 -4.06 3.89 -18.30
C MET A 428 -3.00 4.86 -18.85
N THR A 429 -1.77 4.37 -19.06
CA THR A 429 -0.68 5.18 -19.61
C THR A 429 -0.90 5.54 -21.08
N ASP A 430 -1.45 4.63 -21.87
CA ASP A 430 -1.79 4.86 -23.28
C ASP A 430 -2.86 5.94 -23.43
N ALA A 431 -3.83 6.01 -22.52
CA ALA A 431 -4.82 7.08 -22.45
C ALA A 431 -4.25 8.41 -21.89
N GLY A 432 -3.02 8.43 -21.39
CA GLY A 432 -2.35 9.61 -20.85
C GLY A 432 -2.55 9.86 -19.36
N ALA A 433 -3.09 8.90 -18.61
CA ALA A 433 -3.14 8.97 -17.15
C ALA A 433 -1.75 8.73 -16.53
N THR A 434 -1.48 9.36 -15.39
CA THR A 434 -0.29 9.01 -14.59
C THR A 434 -0.55 7.69 -13.86
N LEU A 435 0.28 6.69 -14.14
CA LEU A 435 0.27 5.42 -13.42
C LEU A 435 1.22 5.50 -12.22
N VAL A 436 0.78 4.95 -11.09
CA VAL A 436 1.57 4.81 -9.86
C VAL A 436 1.46 3.39 -9.37
N LEU A 437 2.59 2.82 -8.95
CA LEU A 437 2.62 1.47 -8.38
C LEU A 437 2.87 1.54 -6.88
N GLY A 438 2.12 0.74 -6.13
CA GLY A 438 2.24 0.55 -4.69
C GLY A 438 2.15 -0.91 -4.31
N THR A 439 2.23 -1.23 -3.01
CA THR A 439 2.12 -2.60 -2.51
C THR A 439 0.79 -2.87 -1.82
N ASP A 440 0.20 -1.85 -1.25
CA ASP A 440 -0.95 -1.97 -0.35
C ASP A 440 -0.65 -2.83 0.89
N SER A 441 0.63 -2.86 1.31
CA SER A 441 1.01 -3.58 2.53
C SER A 441 0.23 -3.04 3.74
N PRO A 442 -0.32 -3.92 4.62
CA PRO A 442 -0.07 -5.35 4.75
C PRO A 442 -1.02 -6.28 3.98
N THR A 443 -1.91 -5.78 3.10
CA THR A 443 -2.75 -6.65 2.26
C THR A 443 -1.90 -7.53 1.35
N SER A 444 -0.63 -7.18 1.21
CA SER A 444 0.37 -7.92 0.44
C SER A 444 1.78 -7.62 0.98
N PRO A 445 2.81 -8.40 0.55
CA PRO A 445 4.19 -8.14 0.93
C PRO A 445 4.67 -6.74 0.52
N HIS A 446 5.33 -6.04 1.45
CA HIS A 446 5.81 -4.65 1.26
C HIS A 446 7.03 -4.50 0.34
N ALA A 447 7.68 -5.61 -0.06
CA ALA A 447 8.94 -5.55 -0.82
C ALA A 447 8.73 -5.10 -2.27
N PRO A 448 9.38 -4.01 -2.75
CA PRO A 448 9.12 -3.49 -4.09
C PRO A 448 9.64 -4.36 -5.23
N LEU A 449 10.77 -5.06 -5.08
CA LEU A 449 11.37 -5.81 -6.19
C LEU A 449 10.50 -6.98 -6.67
N PRO A 450 9.88 -7.82 -5.81
CA PRO A 450 8.87 -8.80 -6.24
C PRO A 450 7.66 -8.13 -6.92
N ASN A 451 7.22 -6.97 -6.42
CA ASN A 451 6.14 -6.20 -7.03
C ASN A 451 6.52 -5.73 -8.45
N MET A 452 7.76 -5.28 -8.67
CA MET A 452 8.29 -4.94 -10.01
C MET A 452 8.41 -6.17 -10.92
N PHE A 453 8.72 -7.35 -10.37
CA PHE A 453 8.71 -8.60 -11.12
C PHE A 453 7.33 -8.91 -11.69
N ILE A 454 6.28 -8.80 -10.87
CA ILE A 454 4.90 -9.02 -11.31
C ILE A 454 4.52 -7.97 -12.37
N ALA A 455 4.83 -6.70 -12.13
CA ALA A 455 4.56 -5.62 -13.10
C ALA A 455 5.22 -5.89 -14.47
N ALA A 456 6.46 -6.43 -14.46
CA ALA A 456 7.23 -6.64 -15.67
C ALA A 456 6.99 -7.99 -16.36
N THR A 457 6.33 -8.95 -15.70
CA THR A 457 6.18 -10.32 -16.24
C THR A 457 4.74 -10.83 -16.22
N ARG A 458 3.88 -10.29 -15.35
CA ARG A 458 2.55 -10.84 -15.03
C ARG A 458 2.62 -12.29 -14.50
N ARG A 459 3.80 -12.71 -14.02
CA ARG A 459 4.02 -14.01 -13.38
C ARG A 459 3.94 -13.85 -11.87
N SER A 460 3.61 -14.95 -11.20
CA SER A 460 3.57 -14.96 -9.74
C SER A 460 4.96 -14.82 -9.12
N ALA A 461 5.08 -13.92 -8.15
CA ALA A 461 6.21 -13.85 -7.24
C ALA A 461 6.00 -14.74 -6.00
N LEU A 462 4.77 -15.16 -5.73
CA LEU A 462 4.38 -15.99 -4.58
C LEU A 462 4.46 -17.49 -4.92
N ASP A 463 4.00 -17.89 -6.12
CA ASP A 463 4.07 -19.25 -6.63
C ASP A 463 4.61 -19.28 -8.07
N PRO A 464 5.92 -19.48 -8.26
CA PRO A 464 6.54 -19.51 -9.59
C PRO A 464 6.03 -20.64 -10.51
N SER A 465 5.28 -21.61 -10.00
CA SER A 465 4.72 -22.72 -10.81
C SER A 465 3.49 -22.29 -11.63
N LEU A 466 2.85 -21.18 -11.25
CA LEU A 466 1.67 -20.67 -11.94
C LEU A 466 2.04 -20.02 -13.29
N PRO A 467 1.18 -20.18 -14.32
CA PRO A 467 1.36 -19.48 -15.60
C PRO A 467 1.21 -17.96 -15.42
N ALA A 468 1.83 -17.20 -16.33
CA ALA A 468 1.61 -15.77 -16.39
C ALA A 468 0.13 -15.44 -16.67
N ASN A 469 -0.42 -14.45 -15.96
CA ASN A 469 -1.78 -13.98 -16.15
C ASN A 469 -1.79 -12.67 -16.96
N LEU A 470 -2.44 -12.67 -18.14
CA LEU A 470 -2.54 -11.50 -19.02
C LEU A 470 -1.16 -10.87 -19.35
N ALA A 471 -0.22 -11.69 -19.82
CA ALA A 471 1.18 -11.30 -20.10
C ALA A 471 1.31 -10.08 -21.04
N HIS A 472 0.28 -9.77 -21.85
CA HIS A 472 0.26 -8.59 -22.72
C HIS A 472 0.14 -7.26 -21.97
N TYR A 473 -0.21 -7.28 -20.69
CA TYR A 473 -0.22 -6.11 -19.80
C TYR A 473 1.10 -5.93 -19.03
N ALA A 474 2.13 -6.75 -19.29
CA ALA A 474 3.44 -6.56 -18.67
C ALA A 474 4.08 -5.22 -19.09
N LEU A 475 4.68 -4.52 -18.13
CA LEU A 475 5.40 -3.27 -18.36
C LEU A 475 6.90 -3.53 -18.62
N PRO A 476 7.59 -2.69 -19.40
CA PRO A 476 9.05 -2.66 -19.34
C PRO A 476 9.54 -2.41 -17.91
N LEU A 477 10.56 -3.12 -17.44
CA LEU A 477 11.07 -2.98 -16.06
C LEU A 477 11.43 -1.54 -15.71
N ALA A 478 12.06 -0.81 -16.64
CA ALA A 478 12.43 0.59 -16.41
C ALA A 478 11.20 1.47 -16.15
N ASP A 479 10.09 1.24 -16.85
CA ASP A 479 8.84 1.98 -16.67
C ASP A 479 8.19 1.63 -15.33
N ALA A 480 8.16 0.33 -14.96
CA ALA A 480 7.67 -0.09 -13.65
C ALA A 480 8.44 0.59 -12.50
N ILE A 481 9.79 0.67 -12.59
CA ILE A 481 10.61 1.38 -11.60
C ILE A 481 10.28 2.88 -11.58
N VAL A 482 10.08 3.50 -12.74
CA VAL A 482 9.70 4.92 -12.82
C VAL A 482 8.35 5.16 -12.14
N HIS A 483 7.36 4.27 -12.32
CA HIS A 483 6.05 4.36 -11.67
C HIS A 483 6.10 4.11 -10.15
N ALA A 484 7.09 3.34 -9.66
CA ALA A 484 7.33 3.10 -8.24
C ALA A 484 8.38 4.06 -7.61
N THR A 485 8.81 5.09 -8.32
CA THR A 485 9.77 6.10 -7.84
C THR A 485 9.29 7.51 -8.19
N ARG A 486 9.61 8.00 -9.38
CA ARG A 486 9.31 9.36 -9.85
C ARG A 486 7.80 9.66 -9.85
N ASP A 487 7.01 8.76 -10.42
CA ASP A 487 5.59 9.01 -10.61
C ASP A 487 4.82 8.87 -9.28
N ALA A 488 5.24 7.96 -8.40
CA ALA A 488 4.72 7.85 -7.05
C ALA A 488 5.04 9.09 -6.20
N ALA A 489 6.26 9.63 -6.31
CA ALA A 489 6.62 10.89 -5.66
C ALA A 489 5.78 12.06 -6.22
N TRP A 490 5.57 12.12 -7.54
CA TRP A 490 4.74 13.15 -8.16
C TRP A 490 3.28 13.05 -7.68
N ALA A 491 2.72 11.85 -7.62
CA ALA A 491 1.33 11.63 -7.21
C ALA A 491 1.08 12.03 -5.76
N SER A 492 2.08 11.92 -4.88
CA SER A 492 2.01 12.37 -3.48
C SER A 492 2.50 13.82 -3.26
N ARG A 493 2.68 14.60 -4.35
CA ARG A 493 3.19 15.97 -4.32
C ARG A 493 4.55 16.11 -3.61
N SER A 494 5.40 15.10 -3.75
CA SER A 494 6.74 15.05 -3.13
C SER A 494 7.90 15.04 -4.13
N GLU A 495 7.64 15.24 -5.43
CA GLU A 495 8.62 15.23 -6.50
C GLU A 495 9.73 16.28 -6.37
N HIS A 496 9.53 17.28 -5.52
CA HIS A 496 10.51 18.29 -5.15
C HIS A 496 11.43 17.85 -4.00
N LEU A 497 11.12 16.71 -3.37
CA LEU A 497 11.89 16.10 -2.29
C LEU A 497 12.72 14.92 -2.81
N HIS A 498 12.08 13.95 -3.45
CA HIS A 498 12.66 12.65 -3.81
C HIS A 498 12.02 12.02 -5.07
N GLY A 499 12.23 10.71 -5.26
CA GLY A 499 11.68 9.91 -6.37
C GLY A 499 12.56 9.87 -7.62
N ARG A 500 13.61 10.70 -7.67
CA ARG A 500 14.62 10.74 -8.73
C ARG A 500 16.01 10.95 -8.14
N ILE A 501 17.04 10.48 -8.85
CA ILE A 501 18.42 10.88 -8.55
C ILE A 501 18.73 12.10 -9.41
N ALA A 502 18.52 13.30 -8.85
CA ALA A 502 18.72 14.57 -9.53
C ALA A 502 19.31 15.62 -8.58
N GLU A 503 20.14 16.51 -9.11
CA GLU A 503 20.79 17.58 -8.33
C GLU A 503 19.75 18.45 -7.62
N GLY A 504 20.01 18.76 -6.34
CA GLY A 504 19.16 19.56 -5.47
C GLY A 504 18.07 18.76 -4.72
N LEU A 505 17.74 17.53 -5.13
CA LEU A 505 16.84 16.65 -4.38
C LEU A 505 17.53 16.07 -3.15
N TYR A 506 16.75 15.52 -2.21
CA TYR A 506 17.32 14.75 -1.12
C TYR A 506 18.08 13.53 -1.65
N ALA A 507 19.14 13.16 -0.97
CA ALA A 507 19.92 11.98 -1.29
C ALA A 507 19.18 10.72 -0.76
N ASP A 508 18.15 10.33 -1.50
CA ASP A 508 17.30 9.17 -1.24
C ASP A 508 17.52 8.15 -2.37
N PHE A 509 18.34 7.14 -2.12
CA PHE A 509 18.71 6.14 -3.13
C PHE A 509 19.03 4.78 -2.50
N ILE A 510 19.05 3.74 -3.34
CA ILE A 510 19.41 2.38 -2.96
C ILE A 510 20.54 1.85 -3.81
N VAL A 511 21.31 0.93 -3.24
CA VAL A 511 22.37 0.17 -3.93
C VAL A 511 21.97 -1.30 -3.94
N LEU A 512 21.96 -1.91 -5.11
CA LEU A 512 21.60 -3.32 -5.32
C LEU A 512 22.83 -4.22 -5.48
N ASP A 513 22.67 -5.50 -5.14
CA ASP A 513 23.74 -6.52 -5.26
C ASP A 513 24.01 -6.98 -6.70
N ARG A 514 23.17 -6.57 -7.66
CA ARG A 514 23.28 -6.96 -9.07
C ARG A 514 22.66 -5.94 -10.02
N ASP A 515 23.01 -6.07 -11.31
CA ASP A 515 22.44 -5.26 -12.38
C ASP A 515 21.12 -5.88 -12.88
N ILE A 516 20.00 -5.38 -12.34
CA ILE A 516 18.66 -5.87 -12.68
C ILE A 516 18.24 -5.59 -14.13
N PHE A 517 18.91 -4.67 -14.83
CA PHE A 517 18.62 -4.36 -16.23
C PHE A 517 19.40 -5.25 -17.22
N ALA A 518 20.45 -5.93 -16.76
CA ALA A 518 21.27 -6.82 -17.57
C ALA A 518 21.05 -8.31 -17.26
N ARG A 519 20.23 -8.62 -16.26
CA ARG A 519 19.93 -9.98 -15.80
C ARG A 519 18.51 -10.40 -16.20
N PRO A 520 18.23 -11.72 -16.24
CA PRO A 520 16.86 -12.23 -16.37
C PRO A 520 15.94 -11.64 -15.28
N LEU A 521 14.67 -11.34 -15.64
CA LEU A 521 13.71 -10.73 -14.71
C LEU A 521 13.43 -11.60 -13.49
N GLU A 522 13.56 -12.92 -13.59
CA GLU A 522 13.45 -13.86 -12.46
C GLU A 522 14.43 -13.55 -11.34
N GLU A 523 15.61 -13.01 -11.67
CA GLU A 523 16.60 -12.63 -10.65
C GLU A 523 16.20 -11.42 -9.80
N LEU A 524 15.11 -10.71 -10.16
CA LEU A 524 14.52 -9.67 -9.29
C LEU A 524 14.08 -10.25 -7.94
N LEU A 525 13.59 -11.50 -7.92
CA LEU A 525 13.13 -12.17 -6.70
C LEU A 525 14.29 -12.50 -5.72
N ASP A 526 15.51 -12.64 -6.25
CA ASP A 526 16.72 -12.91 -5.47
C ASP A 526 17.59 -11.66 -5.26
N THR A 527 17.19 -10.52 -5.81
CA THR A 527 17.95 -9.27 -5.72
C THR A 527 17.86 -8.68 -4.33
N ARG A 528 19.00 -8.29 -3.76
CA ARG A 528 19.06 -7.71 -2.42
C ARG A 528 19.45 -6.24 -2.48
N VAL A 529 18.86 -5.47 -1.56
CA VAL A 529 19.26 -4.09 -1.31
C VAL A 529 20.45 -4.11 -0.36
N LEU A 530 21.63 -3.77 -0.86
CA LEU A 530 22.86 -3.71 -0.05
C LEU A 530 22.88 -2.47 0.84
N ARG A 531 22.30 -1.37 0.38
CA ARG A 531 22.27 -0.10 1.11
C ARG A 531 21.05 0.72 0.76
N THR A 532 20.44 1.32 1.77
CA THR A 532 19.39 2.34 1.63
C THR A 532 19.86 3.62 2.28
N VAL A 533 19.80 4.70 1.52
CA VAL A 533 20.18 6.06 1.95
C VAL A 533 18.96 6.95 1.90
N VAL A 534 18.69 7.67 2.99
CA VAL A 534 17.58 8.63 3.12
C VAL A 534 18.11 9.94 3.69
N GLY A 535 17.97 11.02 2.92
CA GLY A 535 18.52 12.32 3.29
C GLY A 535 20.02 12.24 3.59
N GLY A 536 20.78 11.50 2.76
CA GLY A 536 22.22 11.31 2.93
C GLY A 536 22.63 10.39 4.09
N ARG A 537 21.69 9.91 4.91
CA ARG A 537 21.94 8.98 6.00
C ARG A 537 21.76 7.54 5.53
N VAL A 538 22.71 6.66 5.83
CA VAL A 538 22.54 5.21 5.61
C VAL A 538 21.58 4.70 6.69
N VAL A 539 20.39 4.26 6.29
CA VAL A 539 19.35 3.72 7.18
C VAL A 539 19.32 2.19 7.17
N HIS A 540 19.88 1.56 6.13
CA HIS A 540 20.11 0.12 6.05
C HIS A 540 21.43 -0.18 5.33
N SER A 541 22.17 -1.21 5.80
CA SER A 541 23.38 -1.71 5.15
C SER A 541 23.57 -3.17 5.47
N MET A 542 23.76 -3.99 4.43
CA MET A 542 24.16 -5.40 4.55
C MET A 542 25.68 -5.57 4.71
N GLU A 543 26.49 -4.52 4.52
CA GLU A 543 27.92 -4.56 4.79
C GLU A 543 28.16 -4.68 6.31
N PRO A 544 29.10 -5.53 6.78
CA PRO A 544 29.50 -5.51 8.16
C PRO A 544 29.97 -4.08 8.51
N ALA A 545 29.54 -3.58 9.66
CA ALA A 545 30.02 -2.29 10.16
C ALA A 545 31.56 -2.33 10.13
N VAL A 546 32.14 -1.54 9.24
CA VAL A 546 33.61 -1.40 9.22
C VAL A 546 33.96 -0.81 10.57
N ASN A 547 34.60 -1.63 11.43
CA ASN A 547 35.17 -1.15 12.69
C ASN A 547 36.16 -0.03 12.33
N ARG A 548 35.74 1.20 12.54
CA ARG A 548 36.54 2.41 12.39
C ARG A 548 37.25 2.73 13.70
#